data_2066ed7b4b3ace01f45c3a9cd1700e57
#
_entry.id   2066ed7b4b3ace01f45c3a9cd1700e57
#
_cell.length_a   1.000
_cell.length_b   1.000
_cell.length_c   1.000
_cell.angle_alpha   90.00
_cell.angle_beta   90.00
_cell.angle_gamma   90.00
#
_symmetry.space_group_name_H-M   'P 1'
#
loop_
_entity.id
_entity.type
_entity.pdbx_description
1 polymer ?
#
loop_
_entity_poly.entity_id
_entity_poly.type
_entity_poly.pdbx_seq_one_letter_code
_entity_poly.pdbx_strand_id
1 'polypeptide(L)'
;MENRKWFKTYMFIWAGQFASMLTSYAVQFAIVIWLSLEYKSAEVLAYAGIAAMLPQALIGLIAGVYVDRLNRKYVMIFSDAFIAICTLALLFILQNENVNLIWIYILLGLRSVGNAFHTPALQAIAPLIVPKSELIKVAGINQVLHSVCSIGGPAIGTLAIAYLPISKVLYLDLIGALLAILSLLVVKIPDLVTKSKSSIYSIATDFSEGFQTVSKNKGLRYLFLYAMAITFVIMPAAIMFPLLTTGHYAGGKWEMGVIEVVWGGGMLIGGAILSTFKLKGSK
;
A
#
# COMPACT_ATOMS: atom_id res chain seq x y z
N MET A 1 28.69 -3.32 -21.01
CA MET A 1 28.71 -3.84 -19.62
C MET A 1 28.00 -2.91 -18.61
N GLU A 2 27.80 -1.67 -18.90
CA GLU A 2 27.08 -0.71 -18.04
C GLU A 2 25.60 -1.04 -17.85
N ASN A 3 24.98 -1.70 -18.83
CA ASN A 3 23.55 -1.98 -18.88
C ASN A 3 23.06 -3.01 -17.85
N ARG A 4 23.92 -3.71 -17.12
CA ARG A 4 23.53 -4.70 -16.10
C ARG A 4 23.66 -4.21 -14.65
N LYS A 5 24.40 -3.14 -14.39
CA LYS A 5 24.62 -2.66 -13.01
C LYS A 5 23.37 -2.03 -12.43
N TRP A 6 22.68 -1.16 -13.17
CA TRP A 6 21.47 -0.51 -12.72
C TRP A 6 20.35 -1.53 -12.41
N PHE A 7 20.23 -2.57 -13.24
CA PHE A 7 19.20 -3.59 -13.04
C PHE A 7 19.42 -4.39 -11.74
N LYS A 8 20.67 -4.80 -11.45
CA LYS A 8 21.01 -5.47 -10.20
C LYS A 8 20.72 -4.58 -8.98
N THR A 9 21.13 -3.31 -9.04
CA THR A 9 20.87 -2.33 -7.99
C THR A 9 19.38 -2.13 -7.76
N TYR A 10 18.64 -1.95 -8.85
CA TYR A 10 17.19 -1.78 -8.80
C TYR A 10 16.50 -3.01 -8.22
N MET A 11 16.82 -4.23 -8.69
CA MET A 11 16.25 -5.47 -8.18
C MET A 11 16.60 -5.75 -6.71
N PHE A 12 17.78 -5.34 -6.27
CA PHE A 12 18.17 -5.48 -4.87
C PHE A 12 17.32 -4.58 -3.94
N ILE A 13 17.13 -3.31 -4.31
CA ILE A 13 16.22 -2.42 -3.59
C ILE A 13 14.81 -3.01 -3.59
N TRP A 14 14.37 -3.44 -4.77
CA TRP A 14 13.04 -4.00 -4.94
C TRP A 14 12.80 -5.27 -4.13
N ALA A 15 13.78 -6.14 -4.01
CA ALA A 15 13.64 -7.34 -3.18
C ALA A 15 13.37 -7.00 -1.71
N GLY A 16 14.09 -6.01 -1.16
CA GLY A 16 13.83 -5.52 0.19
C GLY A 16 12.45 -4.86 0.31
N GLN A 17 12.10 -4.00 -0.64
CA GLN A 17 10.81 -3.30 -0.63
C GLN A 17 9.63 -4.26 -0.87
N PHE A 18 9.79 -5.26 -1.72
CA PHE A 18 8.81 -6.32 -1.92
C PHE A 18 8.54 -7.09 -0.63
N ALA A 19 9.60 -7.47 0.10
CA ALA A 19 9.43 -8.14 1.39
C ALA A 19 8.64 -7.26 2.38
N SER A 20 8.99 -5.97 2.50
CA SER A 20 8.28 -5.02 3.37
C SER A 20 6.81 -4.86 2.96
N MET A 21 6.55 -4.62 1.67
CA MET A 21 5.18 -4.48 1.17
C MET A 21 4.34 -5.73 1.42
N LEU A 22 4.88 -6.91 1.09
CA LEU A 22 4.17 -8.18 1.24
C LEU A 22 3.79 -8.44 2.69
N THR A 23 4.73 -8.22 3.62
CA THR A 23 4.49 -8.40 5.05
C THR A 23 3.55 -7.35 5.62
N SER A 24 3.64 -6.10 5.15
CA SER A 24 2.72 -5.03 5.56
C SER A 24 1.27 -5.30 5.11
N TYR A 25 1.07 -5.79 3.89
CA TYR A 25 -0.25 -6.24 3.43
C TYR A 25 -0.76 -7.44 4.25
N ALA A 26 0.12 -8.41 4.56
CA ALA A 26 -0.23 -9.57 5.37
C ALA A 26 -0.67 -9.18 6.78
N VAL A 27 0.12 -8.31 7.44
CA VAL A 27 -0.18 -7.83 8.80
C VAL A 27 -1.44 -6.97 8.80
N GLN A 28 -1.62 -6.09 7.82
CA GLN A 28 -2.83 -5.27 7.71
C GLN A 28 -4.09 -6.14 7.64
N PHE A 29 -4.05 -7.18 6.80
CA PHE A 29 -5.18 -8.09 6.66
C PHE A 29 -5.39 -8.94 7.92
N ALA A 30 -4.32 -9.43 8.54
CA ALA A 30 -4.40 -10.18 9.80
C ALA A 30 -5.03 -9.36 10.93
N ILE A 31 -4.74 -8.05 11.01
CA ILE A 31 -5.37 -7.15 11.98
C ILE A 31 -6.89 -7.04 11.72
N VAL A 32 -7.31 -6.93 10.46
CA VAL A 32 -8.72 -6.86 10.09
C VAL A 32 -9.44 -8.17 10.48
N ILE A 33 -8.84 -9.33 10.18
CA ILE A 33 -9.38 -10.64 10.60
C ILE A 33 -9.51 -10.72 12.13
N TRP A 34 -8.44 -10.33 12.84
CA TRP A 34 -8.43 -10.37 14.29
C TRP A 34 -9.52 -9.48 14.89
N LEU A 35 -9.66 -8.24 14.43
CA LEU A 35 -10.71 -7.33 14.85
C LEU A 35 -12.12 -7.90 14.57
N SER A 36 -12.30 -8.53 13.41
CA SER A 36 -13.57 -9.15 13.04
C SER A 36 -13.96 -10.31 13.94
N LEU A 37 -12.99 -11.14 14.33
CA LEU A 37 -13.22 -12.31 15.19
C LEU A 37 -13.43 -11.92 16.66
N GLU A 38 -12.65 -10.94 17.13
CA GLU A 38 -12.65 -10.54 18.55
C GLU A 38 -13.87 -9.70 18.89
N TYR A 39 -14.17 -8.69 18.06
CA TYR A 39 -15.21 -7.71 18.39
C TYR A 39 -16.55 -7.95 17.68
N LYS A 40 -16.57 -8.66 16.56
CA LYS A 40 -17.79 -8.98 15.77
C LYS A 40 -18.67 -7.75 15.51
N SER A 41 -18.05 -6.60 15.33
CA SER A 41 -18.72 -5.29 15.19
C SER A 41 -18.36 -4.63 13.86
N ALA A 42 -19.40 -4.27 13.10
CA ALA A 42 -19.24 -3.50 11.86
C ALA A 42 -18.64 -2.11 12.13
N GLU A 43 -18.98 -1.50 13.26
CA GLU A 43 -18.48 -0.20 13.68
C GLU A 43 -16.94 -0.24 13.91
N VAL A 44 -16.46 -1.27 14.60
CA VAL A 44 -15.02 -1.48 14.84
C VAL A 44 -14.26 -1.61 13.53
N LEU A 45 -14.76 -2.40 12.59
CA LEU A 45 -14.15 -2.57 11.28
C LEU A 45 -14.21 -1.30 10.44
N ALA A 46 -15.31 -0.54 10.49
CA ALA A 46 -15.45 0.73 9.79
C ALA A 46 -14.40 1.75 10.28
N TYR A 47 -14.27 1.93 11.61
CA TYR A 47 -13.26 2.84 12.17
C TYR A 47 -11.83 2.38 11.85
N ALA A 48 -11.55 1.09 11.91
CA ALA A 48 -10.25 0.55 11.52
C ALA A 48 -9.94 0.80 10.05
N GLY A 49 -10.93 0.62 9.16
CA GLY A 49 -10.80 0.90 7.72
C GLY A 49 -10.56 2.39 7.45
N ILE A 50 -11.34 3.27 8.10
CA ILE A 50 -11.15 4.73 8.00
C ILE A 50 -9.76 5.13 8.49
N ALA A 51 -9.33 4.64 9.65
CA ALA A 51 -8.01 4.92 10.20
C ALA A 51 -6.88 4.44 9.28
N ALA A 52 -7.03 3.27 8.66
CA ALA A 52 -6.01 2.71 7.78
C ALA A 52 -5.90 3.41 6.42
N MET A 53 -6.98 4.04 5.92
CA MET A 53 -7.03 4.55 4.54
C MET A 53 -7.09 6.08 4.45
N LEU A 54 -7.87 6.73 5.33
CA LEU A 54 -8.14 8.16 5.23
C LEU A 54 -6.89 9.03 5.39
N PRO A 55 -5.96 8.78 6.36
CA PRO A 55 -4.75 9.58 6.48
C PRO A 55 -3.88 9.52 5.23
N GLN A 56 -3.71 8.32 4.63
CA GLN A 56 -2.95 8.17 3.39
C GLN A 56 -3.61 8.91 2.22
N ALA A 57 -4.93 8.86 2.12
CA ALA A 57 -5.66 9.54 1.05
C ALA A 57 -5.52 11.07 1.15
N LEU A 58 -5.62 11.64 2.35
CA LEU A 58 -5.52 13.08 2.57
C LEU A 58 -4.08 13.59 2.48
N ILE A 59 -3.15 12.92 3.15
CA ILE A 59 -1.75 13.34 3.23
C ILE A 59 -1.02 13.01 1.93
N GLY A 60 -1.38 11.92 1.23
CA GLY A 60 -0.77 11.49 -0.01
C GLY A 60 -0.80 12.56 -1.12
N LEU A 61 -1.85 13.39 -1.14
CA LEU A 61 -1.95 14.53 -2.07
C LEU A 61 -0.80 15.54 -1.88
N ILE A 62 -0.36 15.72 -0.66
CA ILE A 62 0.68 16.68 -0.29
C ILE A 62 2.05 16.00 -0.22
N ALA A 63 2.08 14.76 0.23
CA ALA A 63 3.31 13.99 0.44
C ALA A 63 4.16 13.88 -0.83
N GLY A 64 3.53 13.68 -2.01
CA GLY A 64 4.24 13.62 -3.29
C GLY A 64 5.11 14.85 -3.54
N VAL A 65 4.58 16.04 -3.29
CA VAL A 65 5.32 17.30 -3.49
C VAL A 65 6.50 17.43 -2.51
N TYR A 66 6.32 17.00 -1.26
CA TYR A 66 7.42 16.99 -0.29
C TYR A 66 8.49 15.96 -0.65
N VAL A 67 8.08 14.78 -1.10
CA VAL A 67 9.00 13.71 -1.52
C VAL A 67 9.88 14.16 -2.68
N ASP A 68 9.35 14.94 -3.62
CA ASP A 68 10.13 15.46 -4.76
C ASP A 68 11.24 16.42 -4.35
N ARG A 69 11.12 17.05 -3.18
CA ARG A 69 12.09 18.00 -2.61
C ARG A 69 13.10 17.37 -1.66
N LEU A 70 12.80 16.16 -1.18
CA LEU A 70 13.62 15.46 -0.21
C LEU A 70 14.41 14.32 -0.89
N ASN A 71 15.42 13.85 -0.21
CA ASN A 71 16.13 12.66 -0.64
C ASN A 71 15.23 11.42 -0.49
N ARG A 72 14.79 10.87 -1.63
CA ARG A 72 13.82 9.77 -1.69
C ARG A 72 14.27 8.55 -0.88
N LYS A 73 15.58 8.25 -0.87
CA LYS A 73 16.14 7.16 -0.08
C LYS A 73 15.87 7.33 1.41
N TYR A 74 16.15 8.51 1.95
CA TYR A 74 15.91 8.79 3.37
C TYR A 74 14.43 8.85 3.70
N VAL A 75 13.60 9.40 2.81
CA VAL A 75 12.13 9.37 3.00
C VAL A 75 11.63 7.95 3.16
N MET A 76 12.07 7.01 2.30
CA MET A 76 11.69 5.60 2.41
C MET A 76 12.17 4.98 3.71
N ILE A 77 13.45 5.18 4.07
CA ILE A 77 14.02 4.64 5.32
C ILE A 77 13.25 5.14 6.54
N PHE A 78 12.97 6.45 6.60
CA PHE A 78 12.21 7.02 7.71
C PHE A 78 10.75 6.55 7.74
N SER A 79 10.11 6.39 6.58
CA SER A 79 8.76 5.87 6.49
C SER A 79 8.68 4.41 6.94
N ASP A 80 9.59 3.55 6.45
CA ASP A 80 9.66 2.15 6.88
C ASP A 80 9.95 2.04 8.40
N ALA A 81 10.88 2.84 8.92
CA ALA A 81 11.18 2.87 10.35
C ALA A 81 9.99 3.36 11.18
N PHE A 82 9.28 4.39 10.73
CA PHE A 82 8.10 4.92 11.40
C PHE A 82 6.97 3.90 11.43
N ILE A 83 6.70 3.22 10.31
CA ILE A 83 5.72 2.14 10.24
C ILE A 83 6.10 1.00 11.18
N ALA A 84 7.38 0.61 11.21
CA ALA A 84 7.88 -0.43 12.11
C ALA A 84 7.73 -0.05 13.60
N ILE A 85 7.99 1.20 13.96
CA ILE A 85 7.78 1.71 15.34
C ILE A 85 6.28 1.64 15.69
N CYS A 86 5.39 2.04 14.79
CA CYS A 86 3.95 1.91 15.01
C CYS A 86 3.53 0.44 15.18
N THR A 87 4.09 -0.47 14.40
CA THR A 87 3.85 -1.92 14.51
C THR A 87 4.38 -2.47 15.83
N LEU A 88 5.55 -2.02 16.27
CA LEU A 88 6.12 -2.39 17.57
C LEU A 88 5.22 -1.88 18.71
N ALA A 89 4.71 -0.67 18.63
CA ALA A 89 3.74 -0.15 19.61
C ALA A 89 2.45 -0.96 19.64
N LEU A 90 1.92 -1.36 18.46
CA LEU A 90 0.77 -2.27 18.36
C LEU A 90 1.06 -3.61 19.04
N LEU A 91 2.27 -4.16 18.85
CA LEU A 91 2.68 -5.41 19.47
C LEU A 91 2.61 -5.32 21.00
N PHE A 92 3.10 -4.24 21.61
CA PHE A 92 3.03 -4.03 23.05
C PHE A 92 1.59 -3.85 23.54
N ILE A 93 0.74 -3.15 22.80
CA ILE A 93 -0.67 -2.96 23.17
C ILE A 93 -1.44 -4.28 23.11
N LEU A 94 -1.21 -5.08 22.07
CA LEU A 94 -1.90 -6.36 21.87
C LEU A 94 -1.42 -7.49 22.80
N GLN A 95 -0.40 -7.26 23.61
CA GLN A 95 0.01 -8.17 24.67
C GLN A 95 -0.79 -7.96 25.98
N ASN A 96 -1.51 -6.84 26.12
CA ASN A 96 -2.33 -6.57 27.29
C ASN A 96 -3.72 -7.23 27.14
N GLU A 97 -4.28 -7.71 28.25
CA GLU A 97 -5.60 -8.34 28.28
C GLU A 97 -6.73 -7.34 27.98
N ASN A 98 -6.56 -6.06 28.36
CA ASN A 98 -7.50 -4.99 28.14
C ASN A 98 -7.02 -4.04 27.04
N VAL A 99 -7.31 -4.41 25.79
CA VAL A 99 -6.93 -3.60 24.62
C VAL A 99 -7.92 -2.47 24.40
N ASN A 100 -7.46 -1.23 24.49
CA ASN A 100 -8.27 -0.08 24.11
C ASN A 100 -8.17 0.15 22.59
N LEU A 101 -9.31 -0.02 21.89
CA LEU A 101 -9.44 0.13 20.42
C LEU A 101 -8.93 1.46 19.89
N ILE A 102 -9.03 2.53 20.69
CA ILE A 102 -8.59 3.86 20.26
C ILE A 102 -7.12 3.90 19.89
N TRP A 103 -6.27 3.19 20.65
CA TRP A 103 -4.84 3.09 20.35
C TRP A 103 -4.57 2.29 19.08
N ILE A 104 -5.38 1.25 18.80
CA ILE A 104 -5.28 0.52 17.54
C ILE A 104 -5.59 1.45 16.37
N TYR A 105 -6.68 2.21 16.42
CA TYR A 105 -7.06 3.15 15.36
C TYR A 105 -6.01 4.23 15.16
N ILE A 106 -5.46 4.79 16.24
CA ILE A 106 -4.39 5.79 16.17
C ILE A 106 -3.16 5.21 15.46
N LEU A 107 -2.72 4.01 15.86
CA LEU A 107 -1.54 3.38 15.27
C LEU A 107 -1.75 2.95 13.82
N LEU A 108 -2.95 2.47 13.46
CA LEU A 108 -3.31 2.23 12.06
C LEU A 108 -3.27 3.52 11.25
N GLY A 109 -3.78 4.62 11.80
CA GLY A 109 -3.72 5.94 11.18
C GLY A 109 -2.28 6.43 11.00
N LEU A 110 -1.43 6.28 12.00
CA LEU A 110 -0.01 6.66 11.91
C LEU A 110 0.73 5.80 10.87
N ARG A 111 0.47 4.49 10.81
CA ARG A 111 1.02 3.62 9.74
C ARG A 111 0.58 4.10 8.36
N SER A 112 -0.68 4.50 8.23
CA SER A 112 -1.24 5.07 7.00
C SER A 112 -0.54 6.38 6.59
N VAL A 113 -0.19 7.24 7.56
CA VAL A 113 0.65 8.44 7.32
C VAL A 113 2.03 8.04 6.79
N GLY A 114 2.69 7.04 7.39
CA GLY A 114 3.98 6.51 6.90
C GLY A 114 3.88 6.07 5.44
N ASN A 115 2.84 5.32 5.08
CA ASN A 115 2.58 4.87 3.71
C ASN A 115 2.33 6.03 2.73
N ALA A 116 1.73 7.14 3.18
CA ALA A 116 1.50 8.32 2.36
C ALA A 116 2.80 8.93 1.81
N PHE A 117 3.90 8.85 2.57
CA PHE A 117 5.22 9.30 2.12
C PHE A 117 6.02 8.20 1.42
N HIS A 118 5.90 6.96 1.90
CA HIS A 118 6.64 5.83 1.35
C HIS A 118 6.29 5.55 -0.11
N THR A 119 5.01 5.50 -0.45
CA THR A 119 4.53 5.13 -1.79
C THR A 119 5.06 6.07 -2.89
N PRO A 120 4.93 7.41 -2.81
CA PRO A 120 5.48 8.29 -3.83
C PRO A 120 7.01 8.27 -3.85
N ALA A 121 7.68 8.08 -2.70
CA ALA A 121 9.14 7.98 -2.65
C ALA A 121 9.66 6.74 -3.40
N LEU A 122 9.01 5.60 -3.23
CA LEU A 122 9.31 4.37 -3.94
C LEU A 122 9.14 4.53 -5.47
N GLN A 123 8.04 5.17 -5.90
CA GLN A 123 7.81 5.44 -7.32
C GLN A 123 8.84 6.40 -7.91
N ALA A 124 9.28 7.39 -7.14
CA ALA A 124 10.25 8.39 -7.57
C ALA A 124 11.71 7.89 -7.63
N ILE A 125 12.02 6.72 -7.08
CA ILE A 125 13.36 6.12 -7.15
C ILE A 125 13.68 5.56 -8.54
N ALA A 126 12.70 4.95 -9.22
CA ALA A 126 12.92 4.32 -10.50
C ALA A 126 13.57 5.26 -11.55
N PRO A 127 13.08 6.50 -11.76
CA PRO A 127 13.71 7.42 -12.70
C PRO A 127 15.14 7.85 -12.36
N LEU A 128 15.60 7.68 -11.11
CA LEU A 128 16.94 8.03 -10.66
C LEU A 128 17.99 6.97 -10.99
N ILE A 129 17.55 5.70 -11.08
CA ILE A 129 18.45 4.55 -11.22
C ILE A 129 18.33 3.93 -12.61
N VAL A 130 17.14 3.98 -13.21
CA VAL A 130 16.77 3.26 -14.42
C VAL A 130 16.97 4.16 -15.66
N PRO A 131 17.59 3.68 -16.74
CA PRO A 131 17.65 4.39 -18.00
C PRO A 131 16.25 4.72 -18.53
N LYS A 132 16.11 5.89 -19.17
CA LYS A 132 14.81 6.36 -19.70
C LYS A 132 14.11 5.35 -20.63
N SER A 133 14.89 4.62 -21.43
CA SER A 133 14.40 3.58 -22.35
C SER A 133 13.77 2.37 -21.65
N GLU A 134 14.11 2.13 -20.38
CA GLU A 134 13.64 0.95 -19.61
C GLU A 134 12.53 1.30 -18.60
N LEU A 135 12.19 2.57 -18.44
CA LEU A 135 11.20 3.02 -17.44
C LEU A 135 9.83 2.35 -17.60
N ILE A 136 9.36 2.16 -18.84
CA ILE A 136 8.07 1.51 -19.11
C ILE A 136 8.10 0.05 -18.65
N LYS A 137 9.20 -0.66 -18.91
CA LYS A 137 9.39 -2.04 -18.48
C LYS A 137 9.42 -2.16 -16.95
N VAL A 138 10.14 -1.24 -16.32
CA VAL A 138 10.22 -1.17 -14.85
C VAL A 138 8.88 -0.83 -14.22
N ALA A 139 8.11 0.08 -14.81
CA ALA A 139 6.73 0.37 -14.36
C ALA A 139 5.84 -0.87 -14.44
N GLY A 140 5.98 -1.68 -15.50
CA GLY A 140 5.29 -2.98 -15.61
C GLY A 140 5.70 -3.97 -14.51
N ILE A 141 7.01 -4.08 -14.22
CA ILE A 141 7.51 -4.92 -13.13
C ILE A 141 6.94 -4.44 -11.78
N ASN A 142 6.94 -3.14 -11.51
CA ASN A 142 6.38 -2.57 -10.29
C ASN A 142 4.91 -2.93 -10.13
N GLN A 143 4.13 -2.84 -11.21
CA GLN A 143 2.72 -3.18 -11.18
C GLN A 143 2.49 -4.66 -10.86
N VAL A 144 3.27 -5.56 -11.47
CA VAL A 144 3.19 -7.00 -11.17
C VAL A 144 3.53 -7.27 -9.72
N LEU A 145 4.62 -6.70 -9.20
CA LEU A 145 5.04 -6.88 -7.81
C LEU A 145 3.99 -6.35 -6.83
N HIS A 146 3.42 -5.18 -7.12
CA HIS A 146 2.32 -4.62 -6.32
C HIS A 146 1.10 -5.56 -6.33
N SER A 147 0.73 -6.10 -7.49
CA SER A 147 -0.39 -7.05 -7.60
C SER A 147 -0.10 -8.34 -6.82
N VAL A 148 1.12 -8.86 -6.87
CA VAL A 148 1.52 -10.04 -6.08
C VAL A 148 1.44 -9.75 -4.58
N CYS A 149 1.84 -8.56 -4.12
CA CYS A 149 1.71 -8.17 -2.72
C CYS A 149 0.25 -8.03 -2.29
N SER A 150 -0.59 -7.42 -3.12
CA SER A 150 -2.00 -7.19 -2.78
C SER A 150 -2.82 -8.48 -2.72
N ILE A 151 -2.42 -9.52 -3.44
CA ILE A 151 -3.08 -10.84 -3.41
C ILE A 151 -2.40 -11.77 -2.40
N GLY A 152 -1.07 -11.84 -2.45
CA GLY A 152 -0.28 -12.72 -1.59
C GLY A 152 -0.26 -12.28 -0.13
N GLY A 153 -0.31 -10.97 0.13
CA GLY A 153 -0.35 -10.43 1.49
C GLY A 153 -1.54 -10.97 2.30
N PRO A 154 -2.79 -10.77 1.88
CA PRO A 154 -3.95 -11.34 2.54
C PRO A 154 -3.88 -12.86 2.74
N ALA A 155 -3.41 -13.61 1.75
CA ALA A 155 -3.23 -15.06 1.87
C ALA A 155 -2.22 -15.42 2.97
N ILE A 156 -1.07 -14.76 2.99
CA ILE A 156 -0.04 -14.94 4.04
C ILE A 156 -0.58 -14.50 5.41
N GLY A 157 -1.29 -13.36 5.48
CA GLY A 157 -1.89 -12.85 6.69
C GLY A 157 -2.91 -13.82 7.29
N THR A 158 -3.77 -14.40 6.46
CA THR A 158 -4.73 -15.43 6.87
C THR A 158 -4.02 -16.67 7.40
N LEU A 159 -3.04 -17.18 6.68
CA LEU A 159 -2.24 -18.33 7.14
C LEU A 159 -1.53 -18.03 8.45
N ALA A 160 -0.92 -16.85 8.54
CA ALA A 160 -0.20 -16.46 9.75
C ALA A 160 -1.14 -16.42 10.98
N ILE A 161 -2.32 -15.79 10.87
CA ILE A 161 -3.25 -15.70 12.00
C ILE A 161 -4.01 -17.00 12.26
N ALA A 162 -4.05 -17.94 11.30
CA ALA A 162 -4.60 -19.26 11.52
C ALA A 162 -3.77 -20.06 12.53
N TYR A 163 -2.44 -19.92 12.48
CA TYR A 163 -1.50 -20.70 13.28
C TYR A 163 -0.82 -19.91 14.42
N LEU A 164 -0.82 -18.58 14.33
CA LEU A 164 -0.12 -17.71 15.28
C LEU A 164 -1.08 -16.71 15.92
N PRO A 165 -0.84 -16.32 17.18
CA PRO A 165 -1.54 -15.18 17.78
C PRO A 165 -1.15 -13.89 17.05
N ILE A 166 -2.06 -12.90 17.02
CA ILE A 166 -1.86 -11.63 16.31
C ILE A 166 -0.56 -10.93 16.70
N SER A 167 -0.17 -11.00 17.97
CA SER A 167 1.10 -10.42 18.46
C SER A 167 2.32 -11.02 17.75
N LYS A 168 2.31 -12.32 17.43
CA LYS A 168 3.40 -12.96 16.67
C LYS A 168 3.36 -12.62 15.18
N VAL A 169 2.17 -12.42 14.63
CA VAL A 169 2.02 -12.03 13.21
C VAL A 169 2.64 -10.66 12.94
N LEU A 170 2.59 -9.73 13.91
CA LEU A 170 3.20 -8.40 13.78
C LEU A 170 4.72 -8.43 13.54
N TYR A 171 5.43 -9.48 14.00
CA TYR A 171 6.87 -9.60 13.72
C TYR A 171 7.20 -9.73 12.23
N LEU A 172 6.26 -10.21 11.40
CA LEU A 172 6.45 -10.26 9.94
C LEU A 172 6.72 -8.86 9.37
N ASP A 173 5.96 -7.87 9.81
CA ASP A 173 6.11 -6.48 9.36
C ASP A 173 7.45 -5.88 9.82
N LEU A 174 7.85 -6.16 11.05
CA LEU A 174 9.15 -5.72 11.59
C LEU A 174 10.32 -6.32 10.79
N ILE A 175 10.25 -7.60 10.45
CA ILE A 175 11.26 -8.28 9.64
C ILE A 175 11.28 -7.69 8.22
N GLY A 176 10.11 -7.48 7.61
CA GLY A 176 9.99 -6.87 6.29
C GLY A 176 10.58 -5.47 6.24
N ALA A 177 10.24 -4.61 7.21
CA ALA A 177 10.78 -3.27 7.32
C ALA A 177 12.31 -3.27 7.52
N LEU A 178 12.84 -4.18 8.33
CA LEU A 178 14.28 -4.34 8.51
C LEU A 178 14.97 -4.68 7.19
N LEU A 179 14.44 -5.64 6.42
CA LEU A 179 14.98 -6.02 5.11
C LEU A 179 14.95 -4.86 4.12
N ALA A 180 13.86 -4.07 4.11
CA ALA A 180 13.72 -2.90 3.26
C ALA A 180 14.77 -1.82 3.61
N ILE A 181 14.90 -1.49 4.91
CA ILE A 181 15.86 -0.50 5.38
C ILE A 181 17.29 -0.95 5.05
N LEU A 182 17.64 -2.20 5.33
CA LEU A 182 18.97 -2.74 5.03
C LEU A 182 19.27 -2.69 3.53
N SER A 183 18.29 -3.03 2.68
CA SER A 183 18.47 -2.96 1.22
C SER A 183 18.77 -1.53 0.75
N LEU A 184 18.12 -0.53 1.34
CA LEU A 184 18.35 0.87 1.01
C LEU A 184 19.69 1.37 1.56
N LEU A 185 20.10 0.97 2.76
CA LEU A 185 21.36 1.43 3.37
C LEU A 185 22.58 1.03 2.54
N VAL A 186 22.59 -0.19 2.00
CA VAL A 186 23.71 -0.74 1.22
C VAL A 186 23.84 -0.05 -0.15
N VAL A 187 22.76 0.44 -0.73
CA VAL A 187 22.77 1.01 -2.09
C VAL A 187 23.02 2.52 -2.06
N LYS A 188 23.92 2.99 -2.92
CA LYS A 188 24.09 4.43 -3.19
C LYS A 188 23.11 4.84 -4.29
N ILE A 189 22.11 5.64 -3.93
CA ILE A 189 21.17 6.23 -4.87
C ILE A 189 21.62 7.65 -5.19
N PRO A 190 21.71 8.05 -6.46
CA PRO A 190 22.06 9.41 -6.83
C PRO A 190 21.06 10.40 -6.24
N ASP A 191 21.54 11.43 -5.61
CA ASP A 191 20.71 12.49 -5.05
C ASP A 191 20.52 13.57 -6.10
N LEU A 192 19.41 13.53 -6.80
CA LEU A 192 18.97 14.58 -7.71
C LEU A 192 17.94 15.46 -7.00
N VAL A 193 18.31 15.98 -5.82
CA VAL A 193 17.47 17.01 -5.19
C VAL A 193 17.49 18.23 -6.10
N THR A 194 16.50 18.34 -6.94
CA THR A 194 16.26 19.55 -7.72
C THR A 194 15.91 20.63 -6.71
N LYS A 195 16.84 21.59 -6.50
CA LYS A 195 16.62 22.81 -5.73
C LYS A 195 15.59 23.70 -6.46
N SER A 196 14.42 23.15 -6.75
CA SER A 196 13.31 23.94 -7.24
C SER A 196 12.79 24.77 -6.05
N LYS A 197 12.97 26.06 -6.15
CA LYS A 197 12.36 27.06 -5.25
C LYS A 197 10.84 27.14 -5.49
N SER A 198 10.14 26.03 -5.50
CA SER A 198 8.69 26.10 -5.57
C SER A 198 8.12 26.32 -4.15
N SER A 199 7.53 27.47 -3.96
CA SER A 199 6.80 27.90 -2.76
C SER A 199 5.64 26.95 -2.48
N ILE A 200 5.13 26.93 -1.24
CA ILE A 200 3.85 26.27 -0.87
C ILE A 200 2.70 26.74 -1.77
N TYR A 201 2.78 27.96 -2.30
CA TYR A 201 1.88 28.50 -3.34
C TYR A 201 1.81 27.62 -4.60
N SER A 202 2.90 26.92 -4.98
CA SER A 202 2.89 26.06 -6.17
C SER A 202 2.06 24.81 -5.98
N ILE A 203 1.93 24.29 -4.75
CA ILE A 203 1.15 23.06 -4.47
C ILE A 203 -0.34 23.30 -4.71
N ALA A 204 -0.87 24.41 -4.21
CA ALA A 204 -2.27 24.77 -4.42
C ALA A 204 -2.54 25.06 -5.91
N THR A 205 -1.58 25.68 -6.60
CA THR A 205 -1.67 25.95 -8.04
C THR A 205 -1.65 24.66 -8.85
N ASP A 206 -0.68 23.76 -8.57
CA ASP A 206 -0.55 22.46 -9.26
C ASP A 206 -1.80 21.60 -9.06
N PHE A 207 -2.35 21.58 -7.84
CA PHE A 207 -3.61 20.91 -7.52
C PHE A 207 -4.80 21.52 -8.29
N SER A 208 -4.87 22.86 -8.31
CA SER A 208 -5.91 23.59 -9.04
C SER A 208 -5.82 23.34 -10.55
N GLU A 209 -4.62 23.34 -11.13
CA GLU A 209 -4.38 23.02 -12.54
C GLU A 209 -4.76 21.58 -12.88
N GLY A 210 -4.39 20.62 -12.03
CA GLY A 210 -4.80 19.23 -12.16
C GLY A 210 -6.33 19.07 -12.13
N PHE A 211 -6.99 19.70 -11.17
CA PHE A 211 -8.45 19.71 -11.05
C PHE A 211 -9.13 20.38 -12.25
N GLN A 212 -8.59 21.50 -12.72
CA GLN A 212 -9.10 22.17 -13.91
C GLN A 212 -8.94 21.30 -15.16
N THR A 213 -7.83 20.59 -15.29
CA THR A 213 -7.59 19.68 -16.43
C THR A 213 -8.63 18.57 -16.47
N VAL A 214 -8.92 17.94 -15.32
CA VAL A 214 -9.95 16.91 -15.21
C VAL A 214 -11.34 17.50 -15.48
N SER A 215 -11.66 18.67 -14.91
CA SER A 215 -13.00 19.29 -15.05
C SER A 215 -13.28 19.77 -16.46
N LYS A 216 -12.27 20.26 -17.18
CA LYS A 216 -12.38 20.74 -18.58
C LYS A 216 -12.48 19.59 -19.58
N ASN A 217 -11.87 18.45 -19.30
CA ASN A 217 -11.92 17.28 -20.18
C ASN A 217 -13.10 16.36 -19.79
N LYS A 218 -14.14 16.35 -20.61
CA LYS A 218 -15.36 15.55 -20.36
C LYS A 218 -15.03 14.06 -20.17
N GLY A 219 -14.13 13.48 -20.98
CA GLY A 219 -13.74 12.08 -20.88
C GLY A 219 -13.07 11.75 -19.56
N LEU A 220 -12.09 12.57 -19.15
CA LEU A 220 -11.42 12.41 -17.85
C LEU A 220 -12.40 12.60 -16.69
N ARG A 221 -13.27 13.58 -16.75
CA ARG A 221 -14.28 13.82 -15.72
C ARG A 221 -15.19 12.61 -15.51
N TYR A 222 -15.73 12.04 -16.60
CA TYR A 222 -16.56 10.84 -16.50
C TYR A 222 -15.76 9.64 -15.96
N LEU A 223 -14.52 9.45 -16.42
CA LEU A 223 -13.64 8.39 -15.92
C LEU A 223 -13.44 8.50 -14.40
N PHE A 224 -13.14 9.71 -13.90
CA PHE A 224 -12.99 9.97 -12.47
C PHE A 224 -14.29 9.73 -11.69
N LEU A 225 -15.42 10.21 -12.18
CA LEU A 225 -16.72 10.01 -11.55
C LEU A 225 -17.08 8.53 -11.46
N TYR A 226 -16.87 7.77 -12.53
CA TYR A 226 -17.08 6.32 -12.52
C TYR A 226 -16.14 5.60 -11.55
N ALA A 227 -14.85 5.94 -11.55
CA ALA A 227 -13.89 5.37 -10.62
C ALA A 227 -14.28 5.66 -9.16
N MET A 228 -14.67 6.90 -8.85
CA MET A 228 -15.15 7.28 -7.53
C MET A 228 -16.43 6.52 -7.13
N ALA A 229 -17.41 6.43 -8.03
CA ALA A 229 -18.66 5.72 -7.77
C ALA A 229 -18.42 4.22 -7.51
N ILE A 230 -17.60 3.57 -8.34
CA ILE A 230 -17.22 2.16 -8.16
C ILE A 230 -16.50 1.96 -6.82
N THR A 231 -15.52 2.81 -6.51
CA THR A 231 -14.78 2.71 -5.24
C THR A 231 -15.70 2.94 -4.05
N PHE A 232 -16.60 3.93 -4.13
CA PHE A 232 -17.57 4.22 -3.06
C PHE A 232 -18.51 3.04 -2.76
N VAL A 233 -18.89 2.29 -3.78
CA VAL A 233 -19.77 1.10 -3.64
C VAL A 233 -18.98 -0.12 -3.15
N ILE A 234 -17.78 -0.34 -3.68
CA ILE A 234 -17.00 -1.56 -3.40
C ILE A 234 -16.31 -1.49 -2.03
N MET A 235 -15.79 -0.31 -1.62
CA MET A 235 -15.00 -0.20 -0.39
C MET A 235 -15.73 -0.58 0.89
N PRO A 236 -16.98 -0.14 1.14
CA PRO A 236 -17.73 -0.59 2.32
C PRO A 236 -17.95 -2.11 2.32
N ALA A 237 -18.23 -2.69 1.16
CA ALA A 237 -18.41 -4.14 1.03
C ALA A 237 -17.10 -4.88 1.34
N ALA A 238 -15.97 -4.43 0.82
CA ALA A 238 -14.65 -5.02 1.07
C ALA A 238 -14.26 -4.97 2.56
N ILE A 239 -14.54 -3.86 3.26
CA ILE A 239 -14.25 -3.72 4.70
C ILE A 239 -15.17 -4.62 5.54
N MET A 240 -16.44 -4.75 5.15
CA MET A 240 -17.43 -5.55 5.89
C MET A 240 -17.36 -7.05 5.57
N PHE A 241 -16.66 -7.43 4.53
CA PHE A 241 -16.60 -8.79 4.04
C PHE A 241 -16.12 -9.81 5.09
N PRO A 242 -15.06 -9.57 5.89
CA PRO A 242 -14.67 -10.47 6.97
C PRO A 242 -15.77 -10.67 8.00
N LEU A 243 -16.52 -9.63 8.33
CA LEU A 243 -17.64 -9.71 9.28
C LEU A 243 -18.83 -10.51 8.72
N LEU A 244 -19.14 -10.34 7.44
CA LEU A 244 -20.17 -11.16 6.78
C LEU A 244 -19.79 -12.65 6.82
N THR A 245 -18.55 -12.96 6.53
CA THR A 245 -18.03 -14.33 6.55
C THR A 245 -18.12 -14.93 7.94
N THR A 246 -17.68 -14.22 8.97
CA THR A 246 -17.62 -14.75 10.34
C THR A 246 -18.96 -14.65 11.08
N GLY A 247 -19.71 -13.56 10.88
CA GLY A 247 -20.95 -13.28 11.60
C GLY A 247 -22.18 -13.91 10.97
N HIS A 248 -22.36 -13.78 9.66
CA HIS A 248 -23.56 -14.28 8.97
C HIS A 248 -23.41 -15.72 8.49
N TYR A 249 -22.28 -16.06 7.91
CA TYR A 249 -22.04 -17.41 7.37
C TYR A 249 -21.35 -18.35 8.36
N ALA A 250 -21.03 -17.89 9.58
CA ALA A 250 -20.31 -18.65 10.60
C ALA A 250 -18.98 -19.25 10.10
N GLY A 251 -18.36 -18.62 9.09
CA GLY A 251 -17.07 -19.00 8.54
C GLY A 251 -15.93 -18.62 9.48
N GLY A 252 -14.80 -19.28 9.30
CA GLY A 252 -13.59 -19.02 10.09
C GLY A 252 -12.49 -18.32 9.29
N LYS A 253 -11.28 -18.42 9.80
CA LYS A 253 -10.07 -17.83 9.19
C LYS A 253 -9.79 -18.40 7.81
N TRP A 254 -10.11 -19.68 7.57
CA TRP A 254 -9.92 -20.36 6.29
C TRP A 254 -10.82 -19.83 5.19
N GLU A 255 -12.11 -19.67 5.50
CA GLU A 255 -13.10 -19.16 4.55
C GLU A 255 -12.74 -17.75 4.11
N MET A 256 -12.29 -16.90 5.04
CA MET A 256 -11.80 -15.55 4.72
C MET A 256 -10.61 -15.60 3.78
N GLY A 257 -9.62 -16.48 4.04
CA GLY A 257 -8.45 -16.64 3.18
C GLY A 257 -8.78 -17.14 1.78
N VAL A 258 -9.66 -18.13 1.67
CA VAL A 258 -10.13 -18.67 0.38
C VAL A 258 -10.78 -17.58 -0.46
N ILE A 259 -11.61 -16.75 0.14
CA ILE A 259 -12.30 -15.67 -0.56
C ILE A 259 -11.32 -14.63 -1.10
N GLU A 260 -10.31 -14.25 -0.32
CA GLU A 260 -9.26 -13.32 -0.78
C GLU A 260 -8.45 -13.90 -1.94
N VAL A 261 -8.10 -15.19 -1.88
CA VAL A 261 -7.39 -15.87 -2.96
C VAL A 261 -8.25 -15.92 -4.23
N VAL A 262 -9.55 -16.21 -4.09
CA VAL A 262 -10.49 -16.23 -5.22
C VAL A 262 -10.67 -14.83 -5.81
N TRP A 263 -10.82 -13.81 -4.96
CA TRP A 263 -10.91 -12.42 -5.39
C TRP A 263 -9.66 -11.99 -6.17
N GLY A 264 -8.47 -12.21 -5.59
CA GLY A 264 -7.20 -11.89 -6.22
C GLY A 264 -6.96 -12.67 -7.51
N GLY A 265 -7.29 -13.97 -7.51
CA GLY A 265 -7.24 -14.83 -8.69
C GLY A 265 -8.18 -14.35 -9.80
N GLY A 266 -9.40 -13.93 -9.44
CA GLY A 266 -10.35 -13.34 -10.36
C GLY A 266 -9.81 -12.05 -11.02
N MET A 267 -9.18 -11.17 -10.25
CA MET A 267 -8.54 -9.97 -10.78
C MET A 267 -7.40 -10.29 -11.76
N LEU A 268 -6.55 -11.26 -11.44
CA LEU A 268 -5.47 -11.70 -12.32
C LEU A 268 -6.00 -12.29 -13.63
N ILE A 269 -6.98 -13.19 -13.54
CA ILE A 269 -7.61 -13.83 -14.72
C ILE A 269 -8.31 -12.77 -15.57
N GLY A 270 -9.09 -11.89 -14.95
CA GLY A 270 -9.77 -10.80 -15.64
C GLY A 270 -8.79 -9.86 -16.34
N GLY A 271 -7.71 -9.47 -15.68
CA GLY A 271 -6.64 -8.66 -16.27
C GLY A 271 -5.94 -9.37 -17.45
N ALA A 272 -5.65 -10.66 -17.29
CA ALA A 272 -5.06 -11.47 -18.37
C ALA A 272 -6.00 -11.57 -19.59
N ILE A 273 -7.27 -11.83 -19.36
CA ILE A 273 -8.27 -11.86 -20.43
C ILE A 273 -8.34 -10.51 -21.15
N LEU A 274 -8.47 -9.40 -20.41
CA LEU A 274 -8.53 -8.07 -20.99
C LEU A 274 -7.27 -7.71 -21.79
N SER A 275 -6.09 -8.18 -21.37
CA SER A 275 -4.84 -7.95 -22.10
C SER A 275 -4.77 -8.65 -23.45
N THR A 276 -5.56 -9.74 -23.65
CA THR A 276 -5.64 -10.46 -24.94
C THR A 276 -6.62 -9.78 -25.92
N PHE A 277 -7.57 -9.00 -25.41
CA PHE A 277 -8.46 -8.22 -26.27
C PHE A 277 -7.72 -7.00 -26.81
N LYS A 278 -7.32 -7.05 -28.09
CA LYS A 278 -6.93 -5.85 -28.82
C LYS A 278 -8.17 -4.94 -28.89
N LEU A 279 -8.29 -3.99 -27.98
CA LEU A 279 -9.22 -2.88 -28.17
C LEU A 279 -8.84 -2.25 -29.50
N LYS A 280 -9.68 -2.42 -30.54
CA LYS A 280 -9.57 -1.68 -31.79
C LYS A 280 -9.67 -0.21 -31.39
N GLY A 281 -8.51 0.43 -31.25
CA GLY A 281 -8.43 1.83 -30.87
C GLY A 281 -9.17 2.64 -31.90
N SER A 282 -10.14 3.37 -31.48
CA SER A 282 -10.61 4.58 -32.15
C SER A 282 -9.38 5.45 -32.42
N LYS A 283 -9.10 5.75 -33.70
CA LYS A 283 -8.12 6.75 -34.12
C LYS A 283 -8.48 8.11 -33.54
#